data_9d5cbc2eddeb0a9dcec77ac671db8e58
#
_entry.id   9d5cbc2eddeb0a9dcec77ac671db8e58
#
_cell.length_a   1.000
_cell.length_b   1.000
_cell.length_c   1.000
_cell.angle_alpha   90.00
_cell.angle_beta   90.00
_cell.angle_gamma   90.00
#
_symmetry.space_group_name_H-M   'P 1'
#
loop_
_entity.id
_entity.type
_entity.pdbx_description
1 polymer ?
#
loop_
_entity_poly.entity_id
_entity_poly.type
_entity_poly.pdbx_seq_one_letter_code
_entity_poly.pdbx_strand_id
1 'polypeptide(L)'
;MAVVYCNHSAVLLSPSTAVSSSLSSSSSSSSSLLQTLRFKSRSVYSKSRVSPVSALSSSPPPPSRSLEALIFDCDGVILESENLHRQAYNDAFSHFDVRCPPSSSESLDWSLEFYDKFQNLVGGGKPKMRWYFKENGWPTSTIFDSPPQSDDDRAKLIDTIQDWKTERYKEIIKSGSVEPRPGVIRLMDEAKAAGKKLAVCSAATKSSVIMCLENLIDIERFQGLDCFLAGNDVKEKKPDPSIYITAAEKLGVSVKDCLVIEDSVIGLQAATKAGMSCVITYTSSTSDQDFKDAISVYPDLSNVKLKDLETLLETVVTAA
;
A
#
# COMPACT_ATOMS: atom_id res chain seq x y z
N MET A 1 -33.96 11.57 -21.22
CA MET A 1 -33.02 12.64 -20.88
C MET A 1 -33.65 13.51 -19.82
N ALA A 2 -33.25 13.33 -18.58
CA ALA A 2 -33.50 14.30 -17.52
C ALA A 2 -32.32 14.14 -16.53
N VAL A 3 -31.43 15.10 -16.56
CA VAL A 3 -30.28 15.18 -15.64
C VAL A 3 -30.81 15.82 -14.38
N VAL A 4 -30.85 15.06 -13.29
CA VAL A 4 -31.14 15.59 -11.95
C VAL A 4 -29.83 16.01 -11.32
N TYR A 5 -29.58 17.31 -11.24
CA TYR A 5 -28.51 17.89 -10.42
C TYR A 5 -28.95 17.84 -8.95
N CYS A 6 -28.25 17.04 -8.13
CA CYS A 6 -28.32 17.17 -6.68
C CYS A 6 -27.32 18.23 -6.23
N ASN A 7 -27.83 19.40 -5.82
CA ASN A 7 -27.05 20.40 -5.11
C ASN A 7 -26.70 19.90 -3.70
N HIS A 8 -25.44 19.67 -3.43
CA HIS A 8 -24.92 19.47 -2.07
C HIS A 8 -24.39 20.81 -1.56
N SER A 9 -25.11 21.38 -0.61
CA SER A 9 -24.60 22.48 0.22
C SER A 9 -23.54 21.95 1.17
N ALA A 10 -22.34 22.45 1.02
CA ALA A 10 -21.24 22.18 1.95
C ALA A 10 -21.50 22.90 3.29
N VAL A 11 -21.63 22.14 4.35
CA VAL A 11 -21.61 22.65 5.72
C VAL A 11 -20.16 22.77 6.18
N LEU A 12 -19.68 24.00 6.25
CA LEU A 12 -18.40 24.36 6.84
C LEU A 12 -18.54 24.30 8.36
N LEU A 13 -17.88 23.37 9.01
CA LEU A 13 -17.67 23.36 10.45
C LEU A 13 -16.38 24.13 10.77
N SER A 14 -16.53 25.28 11.42
CA SER A 14 -15.44 26.06 11.99
C SER A 14 -14.91 25.44 13.28
N PRO A 15 -13.61 25.50 13.57
CA PRO A 15 -13.06 24.99 14.80
C PRO A 15 -13.26 26.00 15.95
N SER A 16 -13.74 25.50 17.07
CA SER A 16 -13.89 26.21 18.34
C SER A 16 -12.54 26.42 19.02
N THR A 17 -12.37 27.63 19.49
CA THR A 17 -11.21 28.23 20.15
C THR A 17 -10.84 27.58 21.48
N ALA A 18 -9.55 27.46 21.68
CA ALA A 18 -8.87 27.04 22.88
C ALA A 18 -8.94 28.13 23.96
N VAL A 19 -9.11 27.71 25.20
CA VAL A 19 -8.92 28.55 26.42
C VAL A 19 -7.55 28.25 26.99
N SER A 20 -6.76 29.33 27.13
CA SER A 20 -5.47 29.37 27.80
C SER A 20 -5.66 29.43 29.31
N SER A 21 -4.82 28.77 30.08
CA SER A 21 -4.50 29.11 31.45
C SER A 21 -2.99 29.01 31.68
N SER A 22 -2.48 30.17 32.08
CA SER A 22 -1.14 30.50 32.50
C SER A 22 -0.85 30.11 33.94
N LEU A 23 0.43 30.00 34.26
CA LEU A 23 1.17 30.35 35.50
C LEU A 23 2.25 29.29 35.76
N SER A 24 3.43 29.54 36.14
CA SER A 24 4.31 30.67 36.50
C SER A 24 5.68 30.09 36.87
N SER A 25 6.68 30.76 36.42
CA SER A 25 8.00 31.06 37.01
C SER A 25 8.54 30.23 38.20
N SER A 26 9.79 29.80 38.08
CA SER A 26 10.82 30.21 39.02
C SER A 26 12.23 30.00 38.47
N SER A 27 12.97 31.07 38.60
CA SER A 27 14.39 31.29 38.32
C SER A 27 15.28 30.68 39.39
N SER A 28 16.46 30.23 39.03
CA SER A 28 17.65 30.44 39.87
C SER A 28 18.92 30.35 39.06
N SER A 29 19.61 31.44 39.07
CA SER A 29 20.97 31.74 38.63
C SER A 29 22.01 31.18 39.61
N SER A 30 23.19 30.80 39.10
CA SER A 30 24.50 30.97 39.76
C SER A 30 25.64 30.71 38.76
N SER A 31 26.17 31.67 38.31
CA SER A 31 27.50 32.35 38.28
C SER A 31 28.75 31.51 38.60
N SER A 32 29.68 31.65 37.69
CA SER A 32 31.13 31.92 37.78
C SER A 32 32.07 30.82 38.27
N LEU A 33 33.12 30.55 37.51
CA LEU A 33 34.49 31.01 37.84
C LEU A 33 35.46 30.65 36.71
N LEU A 34 36.06 31.73 36.21
CA LEU A 34 37.28 31.74 35.39
C LEU A 34 38.48 31.33 36.24
N GLN A 35 39.32 30.44 35.77
CA GLN A 35 40.72 30.43 36.15
C GLN A 35 41.65 30.24 34.97
N THR A 36 42.26 31.33 34.57
CA THR A 36 43.41 31.48 33.72
C THR A 36 44.66 30.98 34.42
N LEU A 37 45.36 30.04 33.84
CA LEU A 37 46.79 29.80 34.14
C LEU A 37 47.65 29.94 32.90
N ARG A 38 48.40 31.02 32.89
CA ARG A 38 49.54 31.24 31.97
C ARG A 38 50.72 30.40 32.47
N PHE A 39 51.35 29.64 31.59
CA PHE A 39 52.75 29.26 31.72
C PHE A 39 53.54 29.59 30.47
N LYS A 40 54.71 30.19 30.74
CA LYS A 40 55.66 30.77 29.79
C LYS A 40 56.50 29.70 29.10
N SER A 41 56.83 30.01 27.88
CA SER A 41 57.79 29.48 26.93
C SER A 41 59.14 29.00 27.46
N ARG A 42 59.64 27.92 26.86
CA ARG A 42 61.07 27.86 26.50
C ARG A 42 61.23 27.11 25.17
N SER A 43 61.82 27.79 24.24
CA SER A 43 62.27 27.38 22.91
C SER A 43 63.46 26.44 23.05
N VAL A 44 63.42 25.28 22.33
CA VAL A 44 64.67 24.63 21.88
C VAL A 44 64.44 24.16 20.45
N TYR A 45 65.22 24.71 19.55
CA TYR A 45 65.30 24.36 18.14
C TYR A 45 65.88 22.95 17.99
N SER A 46 65.17 22.06 17.26
CA SER A 46 65.80 20.95 16.55
C SER A 46 65.12 20.80 15.21
N LYS A 47 65.85 21.06 14.13
CA LYS A 47 65.40 20.79 12.75
C LYS A 47 65.57 19.30 12.46
N SER A 48 64.49 18.59 12.32
CA SER A 48 64.43 17.34 11.54
C SER A 48 63.34 17.48 10.49
N ARG A 49 63.77 17.48 9.22
CA ARG A 49 62.87 17.36 8.06
C ARG A 49 62.22 15.98 8.10
N VAL A 50 60.94 15.94 8.39
CA VAL A 50 60.10 14.79 8.09
C VAL A 50 59.09 15.24 7.02
N SER A 51 59.23 14.68 5.83
CA SER A 51 58.25 14.84 4.75
C SER A 51 56.89 14.39 5.22
N PRO A 52 55.80 15.14 4.95
CA PRO A 52 54.46 14.64 5.22
C PRO A 52 54.13 13.54 4.21
N VAL A 53 54.10 12.31 4.66
CA VAL A 53 53.37 11.25 3.95
C VAL A 53 51.90 11.56 4.16
N SER A 54 51.28 12.17 3.18
CA SER A 54 49.80 12.25 3.10
C SER A 54 49.27 10.85 2.92
N ALA A 55 48.96 10.17 4.00
CA ALA A 55 48.11 9.03 3.97
C ALA A 55 46.67 9.54 3.65
N LEU A 56 46.33 9.56 2.37
CA LEU A 56 44.97 9.61 1.94
C LEU A 56 44.32 8.33 2.49
N SER A 57 43.66 8.43 3.64
CA SER A 57 42.71 7.46 4.12
C SER A 57 41.52 7.47 3.14
N SER A 58 41.63 6.71 2.06
CA SER A 58 40.50 6.36 1.25
C SER A 58 39.67 5.40 2.08
N SER A 59 38.66 5.92 2.76
CA SER A 59 37.56 5.09 3.21
C SER A 59 37.08 4.27 2.01
N PRO A 60 36.87 2.95 2.16
CA PRO A 60 36.28 2.19 1.06
C PRO A 60 34.97 2.84 0.64
N PRO A 61 34.67 2.91 -0.68
CA PRO A 61 33.39 3.41 -1.13
C PRO A 61 32.29 2.63 -0.41
N PRO A 62 31.17 3.27 -0.04
CA PRO A 62 30.06 2.58 0.56
C PRO A 62 29.66 1.41 -0.35
N PRO A 63 29.31 0.25 0.21
CA PRO A 63 28.93 -0.92 -0.59
C PRO A 63 27.81 -0.51 -1.55
N SER A 64 28.03 -0.70 -2.84
CA SER A 64 27.01 -0.46 -3.86
C SER A 64 25.80 -1.35 -3.56
N ARG A 65 24.60 -0.78 -3.49
CA ARG A 65 23.38 -1.57 -3.43
C ARG A 65 23.25 -2.37 -4.72
N SER A 66 22.91 -3.63 -4.58
CA SER A 66 22.58 -4.51 -5.69
C SER A 66 21.15 -4.98 -5.52
N LEU A 67 20.32 -4.85 -6.54
CA LEU A 67 18.98 -5.43 -6.50
C LEU A 67 19.10 -6.96 -6.43
N GLU A 68 18.69 -7.55 -5.31
CA GLU A 68 18.73 -9.00 -5.11
C GLU A 68 17.34 -9.63 -5.04
N ALA A 69 16.32 -8.86 -4.64
CA ALA A 69 14.96 -9.33 -4.55
C ALA A 69 13.94 -8.30 -5.04
N LEU A 70 12.92 -8.76 -5.80
CA LEU A 70 11.70 -8.05 -6.08
C LEU A 70 10.56 -8.61 -5.22
N ILE A 71 9.84 -7.72 -4.53
CA ILE A 71 8.71 -8.05 -3.67
C ILE A 71 7.48 -7.35 -4.23
N PHE A 72 6.54 -8.11 -4.75
CA PHE A 72 5.30 -7.59 -5.34
C PHE A 72 4.18 -7.58 -4.30
N ASP A 73 3.42 -6.50 -4.22
CA ASP A 73 2.07 -6.61 -3.69
C ASP A 73 1.18 -7.40 -4.69
N CYS A 74 0.02 -7.84 -4.26
CA CYS A 74 -0.91 -8.59 -5.10
C CYS A 74 -2.00 -7.68 -5.67
N ASP A 75 -2.77 -7.06 -4.77
CA ASP A 75 -3.94 -6.26 -5.12
C ASP A 75 -3.49 -4.87 -5.61
N GLY A 76 -3.89 -4.50 -6.83
CA GLY A 76 -3.43 -3.26 -7.45
C GLY A 76 -2.08 -3.37 -8.17
N VAL A 77 -1.29 -4.43 -7.93
CA VAL A 77 0.01 -4.66 -8.61
C VAL A 77 -0.06 -5.81 -9.60
N ILE A 78 -0.39 -7.02 -9.14
CA ILE A 78 -0.53 -8.19 -10.02
C ILE A 78 -1.91 -8.18 -10.68
N LEU A 79 -2.92 -7.77 -9.92
CA LEU A 79 -4.32 -7.78 -10.29
C LEU A 79 -4.96 -6.44 -9.94
N GLU A 80 -5.73 -5.87 -10.86
CA GLU A 80 -6.61 -4.74 -10.55
C GLU A 80 -7.91 -5.26 -9.92
N SER A 81 -7.84 -5.62 -8.62
CA SER A 81 -8.89 -6.33 -7.91
C SER A 81 -10.13 -5.47 -7.61
N GLU A 82 -9.98 -4.15 -7.47
CA GLU A 82 -11.09 -3.28 -7.03
C GLU A 82 -12.24 -3.21 -8.03
N ASN A 83 -11.94 -3.15 -9.33
CA ASN A 83 -12.99 -3.20 -10.35
C ASN A 83 -13.72 -4.55 -10.37
N LEU A 84 -13.03 -5.64 -10.12
CA LEU A 84 -13.64 -6.99 -10.00
C LEU A 84 -14.50 -7.09 -8.74
N HIS A 85 -14.07 -6.47 -7.66
CA HIS A 85 -14.88 -6.37 -6.45
C HIS A 85 -16.17 -5.58 -6.71
N ARG A 86 -16.07 -4.43 -7.41
CA ARG A 86 -17.23 -3.65 -7.84
C ARG A 86 -18.20 -4.47 -8.69
N GLN A 87 -17.68 -5.15 -9.71
CA GLN A 87 -18.47 -6.03 -10.57
C GLN A 87 -19.21 -7.10 -9.76
N ALA A 88 -18.52 -7.78 -8.86
CA ALA A 88 -19.14 -8.80 -8.01
C ALA A 88 -20.21 -8.24 -7.07
N TYR A 89 -20.09 -6.96 -6.60
CA TYR A 89 -21.16 -6.29 -5.87
C TYR A 89 -22.35 -6.00 -6.76
N ASN A 90 -22.15 -5.46 -7.95
CA ASN A 90 -23.23 -5.14 -8.88
C ASN A 90 -23.96 -6.40 -9.34
N ASP A 91 -23.22 -7.48 -9.59
CA ASP A 91 -23.80 -8.79 -9.88
C ASP A 91 -24.65 -9.30 -8.70
N ALA A 92 -24.21 -9.11 -7.44
CA ALA A 92 -24.99 -9.49 -6.26
C ALA A 92 -26.24 -8.61 -6.08
N PHE A 93 -26.14 -7.32 -6.32
CA PHE A 93 -27.27 -6.41 -6.26
C PHE A 93 -28.31 -6.77 -7.32
N SER A 94 -27.89 -7.06 -8.53
CA SER A 94 -28.76 -7.54 -9.59
C SER A 94 -29.40 -8.89 -9.25
N HIS A 95 -28.63 -9.86 -8.73
CA HIS A 95 -29.12 -11.19 -8.36
C HIS A 95 -30.24 -11.14 -7.31
N PHE A 96 -30.10 -10.30 -6.30
CA PHE A 96 -31.08 -10.14 -5.23
C PHE A 96 -32.08 -9.00 -5.48
N ASP A 97 -32.09 -8.40 -6.66
CA ASP A 97 -32.90 -7.22 -7.00
C ASP A 97 -32.85 -6.13 -5.89
N VAL A 98 -31.62 -5.81 -5.46
CA VAL A 98 -31.37 -4.83 -4.41
C VAL A 98 -31.66 -3.43 -4.95
N ARG A 99 -32.71 -2.75 -4.48
CA ARG A 99 -33.11 -1.42 -4.93
C ARG A 99 -32.87 -0.40 -3.81
N CYS A 100 -31.98 0.53 -4.04
CA CYS A 100 -31.61 1.56 -3.09
C CYS A 100 -31.50 2.92 -3.79
N PRO A 101 -32.34 3.93 -3.43
CA PRO A 101 -33.39 3.85 -2.40
C PRO A 101 -34.51 2.85 -2.77
N PRO A 102 -35.36 2.44 -1.81
CA PRO A 102 -36.44 1.46 -2.06
C PRO A 102 -37.40 1.79 -3.19
N SER A 103 -37.50 3.08 -3.54
CA SER A 103 -38.34 3.58 -4.64
C SER A 103 -37.70 3.48 -6.02
N SER A 104 -36.44 3.00 -6.11
CA SER A 104 -35.75 2.83 -7.39
C SER A 104 -36.46 1.79 -8.26
N SER A 105 -36.56 2.07 -9.57
CA SER A 105 -37.10 1.13 -10.56
C SER A 105 -36.08 0.06 -10.98
N GLU A 106 -34.81 0.30 -10.71
CA GLU A 106 -33.70 -0.56 -11.13
C GLU A 106 -32.90 -1.04 -9.92
N SER A 107 -32.26 -2.18 -10.06
CA SER A 107 -31.30 -2.68 -9.08
C SER A 107 -30.13 -1.72 -8.92
N LEU A 108 -29.58 -1.66 -7.72
CA LEU A 108 -28.43 -0.84 -7.41
C LEU A 108 -27.22 -1.24 -8.28
N ASP A 109 -26.59 -0.25 -8.89
CA ASP A 109 -25.35 -0.39 -9.62
C ASP A 109 -24.37 0.71 -9.16
N TRP A 110 -23.22 0.32 -8.66
CA TRP A 110 -22.13 1.23 -8.31
C TRP A 110 -21.28 1.50 -9.54
N SER A 111 -21.29 2.74 -10.03
CA SER A 111 -20.39 3.16 -11.10
C SER A 111 -18.91 3.06 -10.69
N LEU A 112 -18.01 2.97 -11.67
CA LEU A 112 -16.58 2.93 -11.41
C LEU A 112 -16.12 4.16 -10.64
N GLU A 113 -16.50 5.36 -11.09
CA GLU A 113 -16.13 6.63 -10.44
C GLU A 113 -16.62 6.72 -8.98
N PHE A 114 -17.84 6.24 -8.70
CA PHE A 114 -18.35 6.18 -7.34
C PHE A 114 -17.55 5.17 -6.49
N TYR A 115 -17.34 3.98 -7.02
CA TYR A 115 -16.70 2.91 -6.27
C TYR A 115 -15.24 3.21 -5.94
N ASP A 116 -14.47 3.81 -6.84
CA ASP A 116 -13.07 4.21 -6.63
C ASP A 116 -12.93 5.20 -5.46
N LYS A 117 -13.84 6.18 -5.36
CA LYS A 117 -13.89 7.10 -4.22
C LYS A 117 -14.35 6.41 -2.94
N PHE A 118 -15.38 5.57 -3.06
CA PHE A 118 -16.03 4.92 -1.94
C PHE A 118 -15.14 3.88 -1.26
N GLN A 119 -14.41 3.10 -2.02
CA GLN A 119 -13.52 2.09 -1.46
C GLN A 119 -12.37 2.66 -0.65
N ASN A 120 -11.92 3.86 -0.97
CA ASN A 120 -10.93 4.61 -0.19
C ASN A 120 -11.52 5.24 1.09
N LEU A 121 -12.83 5.49 1.11
CA LEU A 121 -13.53 6.08 2.26
C LEU A 121 -13.90 5.01 3.31
N VAL A 122 -14.39 3.85 2.87
CA VAL A 122 -14.88 2.80 3.75
C VAL A 122 -14.26 1.47 3.40
N GLY A 123 -13.35 0.98 4.25
CA GLY A 123 -12.71 -0.32 4.09
C GLY A 123 -13.62 -1.49 4.47
N GLY A 124 -13.45 -2.63 3.77
CA GLY A 124 -14.16 -3.88 4.05
C GLY A 124 -15.56 -3.96 3.46
N GLY A 125 -15.98 -5.17 3.08
CA GLY A 125 -17.22 -5.37 2.31
C GLY A 125 -18.49 -5.08 3.08
N LYS A 126 -18.68 -5.74 4.22
CA LYS A 126 -19.86 -5.55 5.07
C LYS A 126 -19.99 -4.10 5.59
N PRO A 127 -18.92 -3.44 6.07
CA PRO A 127 -18.96 -2.01 6.44
C PRO A 127 -19.35 -1.10 5.27
N LYS A 128 -18.85 -1.33 4.03
CA LYS A 128 -19.23 -0.56 2.83
C LYS A 128 -20.74 -0.60 2.62
N MET A 129 -21.33 -1.79 2.56
CA MET A 129 -22.79 -1.95 2.37
C MET A 129 -23.57 -1.32 3.50
N ARG A 130 -23.15 -1.51 4.77
CA ARG A 130 -23.82 -0.93 5.93
C ARG A 130 -23.81 0.61 5.88
N TRP A 131 -22.70 1.19 5.54
CA TRP A 131 -22.56 2.64 5.38
C TRP A 131 -23.47 3.14 4.25
N TYR A 132 -23.38 2.51 3.08
CA TYR A 132 -24.15 2.93 1.90
C TYR A 132 -25.67 2.89 2.16
N PHE A 133 -26.18 1.79 2.71
CA PHE A 133 -27.61 1.63 3.01
C PHE A 133 -28.08 2.54 4.15
N LYS A 134 -27.22 2.88 5.08
CA LYS A 134 -27.53 3.84 6.13
C LYS A 134 -27.72 5.25 5.57
N GLU A 135 -26.88 5.66 4.64
CA GLU A 135 -26.92 7.00 4.05
C GLU A 135 -28.01 7.14 2.97
N ASN A 136 -28.32 6.09 2.23
CA ASN A 136 -29.24 6.15 1.08
C ASN A 136 -30.60 5.46 1.32
N GLY A 137 -30.81 4.92 2.52
CA GLY A 137 -32.00 4.14 2.88
C GLY A 137 -31.77 2.62 2.76
N TRP A 138 -32.37 1.85 3.67
CA TRP A 138 -32.29 0.39 3.61
C TRP A 138 -33.10 -0.12 2.41
N PRO A 139 -32.52 -0.98 1.57
CA PRO A 139 -33.08 -1.36 0.29
C PRO A 139 -34.27 -2.32 0.39
N THR A 140 -35.07 -2.40 -0.65
CA THR A 140 -35.85 -3.58 -0.99
C THR A 140 -34.97 -4.61 -1.68
N SER A 141 -35.34 -5.90 -1.57
CA SER A 141 -34.61 -7.00 -2.22
C SER A 141 -35.49 -8.25 -2.25
N THR A 142 -35.08 -9.29 -2.97
CA THR A 142 -35.71 -10.62 -2.92
C THR A 142 -35.38 -11.40 -1.65
N ILE A 143 -34.49 -10.87 -0.77
CA ILE A 143 -34.14 -11.54 0.50
C ILE A 143 -35.21 -11.31 1.55
N PHE A 144 -35.92 -10.17 1.51
CA PHE A 144 -37.00 -9.79 2.42
C PHE A 144 -38.16 -9.16 1.65
N ASP A 145 -39.39 -9.42 2.08
CA ASP A 145 -40.59 -8.82 1.47
C ASP A 145 -40.71 -7.30 1.60
N SER A 146 -39.94 -6.72 2.56
CA SER A 146 -39.88 -5.27 2.82
C SER A 146 -38.50 -4.88 3.27
N PRO A 147 -38.14 -3.58 3.19
CA PRO A 147 -36.84 -3.12 3.70
C PRO A 147 -36.62 -3.52 5.16
N PRO A 148 -35.42 -3.99 5.53
CA PRO A 148 -35.12 -4.50 6.86
C PRO A 148 -35.25 -3.38 7.92
N GLN A 149 -36.02 -3.65 8.98
CA GLN A 149 -36.30 -2.68 10.05
C GLN A 149 -35.41 -2.91 11.27
N SER A 150 -35.14 -4.17 11.62
CA SER A 150 -34.30 -4.53 12.76
C SER A 150 -32.82 -4.56 12.39
N ASP A 151 -31.93 -4.40 13.37
CA ASP A 151 -30.49 -4.54 13.15
C ASP A 151 -30.09 -5.96 12.79
N ASP A 152 -30.82 -6.96 13.27
CA ASP A 152 -30.61 -8.38 12.91
C ASP A 152 -30.95 -8.64 11.43
N ASP A 153 -32.07 -8.12 10.94
CA ASP A 153 -32.45 -8.24 9.52
C ASP A 153 -31.46 -7.49 8.62
N ARG A 154 -31.00 -6.31 9.05
CA ARG A 154 -29.96 -5.53 8.37
C ARG A 154 -28.64 -6.28 8.29
N ALA A 155 -28.24 -6.93 9.37
CA ALA A 155 -27.05 -7.77 9.38
C ALA A 155 -27.22 -8.97 8.44
N LYS A 156 -28.35 -9.65 8.51
CA LYS A 156 -28.67 -10.81 7.64
C LYS A 156 -28.67 -10.42 6.15
N LEU A 157 -29.27 -9.28 5.80
CA LEU A 157 -29.24 -8.76 4.42
C LEU A 157 -27.80 -8.61 3.92
N ILE A 158 -26.97 -7.89 4.70
CA ILE A 158 -25.58 -7.63 4.37
C ILE A 158 -24.77 -8.92 4.27
N ASP A 159 -24.98 -9.85 5.19
CA ASP A 159 -24.26 -11.12 5.23
C ASP A 159 -24.62 -11.97 4.00
N THR A 160 -25.90 -12.06 3.65
CA THR A 160 -26.36 -12.81 2.47
C THR A 160 -25.76 -12.22 1.17
N ILE A 161 -25.81 -10.91 1.01
CA ILE A 161 -25.22 -10.24 -0.18
C ILE A 161 -23.71 -10.45 -0.21
N GLN A 162 -23.01 -10.29 0.93
CA GLN A 162 -21.56 -10.46 1.01
C GLN A 162 -21.10 -11.88 0.69
N ASP A 163 -21.82 -12.89 1.17
CA ASP A 163 -21.47 -14.28 0.93
C ASP A 163 -21.62 -14.62 -0.55
N TRP A 164 -22.74 -14.27 -1.16
CA TRP A 164 -22.95 -14.44 -2.59
C TRP A 164 -21.92 -13.68 -3.44
N LYS A 165 -21.68 -12.41 -3.11
CA LYS A 165 -20.65 -11.57 -3.76
C LYS A 165 -19.27 -12.22 -3.70
N THR A 166 -18.94 -12.84 -2.56
CA THR A 166 -17.64 -13.49 -2.38
C THR A 166 -17.49 -14.69 -3.32
N GLU A 167 -18.52 -15.52 -3.44
CA GLU A 167 -18.49 -16.64 -4.39
C GLU A 167 -18.44 -16.15 -5.84
N ARG A 168 -19.21 -15.09 -6.17
CA ARG A 168 -19.18 -14.47 -7.50
C ARG A 168 -17.80 -13.93 -7.88
N TYR A 169 -17.12 -13.26 -6.95
CA TYR A 169 -15.74 -12.81 -7.15
C TYR A 169 -14.78 -13.97 -7.47
N LYS A 170 -14.92 -15.10 -6.76
CA LYS A 170 -14.15 -16.31 -7.03
C LYS A 170 -14.43 -16.88 -8.43
N GLU A 171 -15.69 -16.87 -8.85
CA GLU A 171 -16.07 -17.29 -10.21
C GLU A 171 -15.44 -16.41 -11.28
N ILE A 172 -15.46 -15.08 -11.10
CA ILE A 172 -14.83 -14.12 -12.01
C ILE A 172 -13.34 -14.42 -12.15
N ILE A 173 -12.62 -14.60 -11.04
CA ILE A 173 -11.18 -14.94 -11.08
C ILE A 173 -10.94 -16.27 -11.79
N LYS A 174 -11.73 -17.29 -11.51
CA LYS A 174 -11.59 -18.63 -12.11
C LYS A 174 -12.04 -18.72 -13.55
N SER A 175 -12.74 -17.74 -14.08
CA SER A 175 -13.25 -17.75 -15.46
C SER A 175 -12.16 -17.73 -16.53
N GLY A 176 -10.93 -17.37 -16.16
CA GLY A 176 -9.82 -17.18 -17.10
C GLY A 176 -9.94 -15.90 -17.94
N SER A 177 -10.92 -15.03 -17.66
CA SER A 177 -11.10 -13.75 -18.37
C SER A 177 -10.35 -12.59 -17.72
N VAL A 178 -9.76 -12.81 -16.55
CA VAL A 178 -9.01 -11.80 -15.81
C VAL A 178 -7.54 -11.95 -16.16
N GLU A 179 -6.94 -10.87 -16.65
CA GLU A 179 -5.54 -10.83 -17.01
C GLU A 179 -4.71 -10.16 -15.89
N PRO A 180 -3.47 -10.57 -15.67
CA PRO A 180 -2.56 -9.85 -14.79
C PRO A 180 -2.26 -8.46 -15.36
N ARG A 181 -1.95 -7.51 -14.49
CA ARG A 181 -1.64 -6.15 -14.94
C ARG A 181 -0.44 -6.12 -15.90
N PRO A 182 -0.46 -5.19 -16.87
CA PRO A 182 0.53 -5.16 -17.94
C PRO A 182 1.98 -5.10 -17.44
N GLY A 183 2.82 -5.96 -17.98
CA GLY A 183 4.26 -6.03 -17.69
C GLY A 183 4.66 -6.84 -16.45
N VAL A 184 3.73 -7.23 -15.58
CA VAL A 184 4.03 -7.98 -14.35
C VAL A 184 4.70 -9.31 -14.64
N ILE A 185 4.07 -10.15 -15.47
CA ILE A 185 4.60 -11.49 -15.83
C ILE A 185 5.98 -11.38 -16.45
N ARG A 186 6.13 -10.47 -17.43
CA ARG A 186 7.42 -10.24 -18.09
C ARG A 186 8.52 -9.85 -17.08
N LEU A 187 8.21 -8.94 -16.16
CA LEU A 187 9.18 -8.49 -15.17
C LEU A 187 9.54 -9.59 -14.15
N MET A 188 8.57 -10.43 -13.75
CA MET A 188 8.84 -11.62 -12.93
C MET A 188 9.79 -12.60 -13.67
N ASP A 189 9.53 -12.86 -14.94
CA ASP A 189 10.36 -13.75 -15.76
C ASP A 189 11.78 -13.18 -15.98
N GLU A 190 11.92 -11.88 -16.26
CA GLU A 190 13.22 -11.20 -16.37
C GLU A 190 14.01 -11.32 -15.04
N ALA A 191 13.35 -11.07 -13.92
CA ALA A 191 13.99 -11.14 -12.61
C ALA A 191 14.43 -12.57 -12.25
N LYS A 192 13.58 -13.56 -12.52
CA LYS A 192 13.92 -14.98 -12.30
C LYS A 192 15.09 -15.42 -13.18
N ALA A 193 15.08 -15.05 -14.47
CA ALA A 193 16.18 -15.35 -15.40
C ALA A 193 17.50 -14.69 -15.00
N ALA A 194 17.46 -13.53 -14.36
CA ALA A 194 18.63 -12.83 -13.81
C ALA A 194 19.05 -13.35 -12.42
N GLY A 195 18.43 -14.40 -11.90
CA GLY A 195 18.76 -14.98 -10.60
C GLY A 195 18.30 -14.16 -9.40
N LYS A 196 17.39 -13.18 -9.60
CA LYS A 196 16.80 -12.43 -8.49
C LYS A 196 15.77 -13.27 -7.75
N LYS A 197 15.64 -13.03 -6.46
CA LYS A 197 14.59 -13.64 -5.65
C LYS A 197 13.26 -12.94 -5.84
N LEU A 198 12.18 -13.70 -5.86
CA LEU A 198 10.82 -13.20 -6.04
C LEU A 198 9.96 -13.48 -4.82
N ALA A 199 9.25 -12.46 -4.36
CA ALA A 199 8.25 -12.62 -3.33
C ALA A 199 6.93 -11.94 -3.71
N VAL A 200 5.83 -12.46 -3.15
CA VAL A 200 4.52 -11.78 -3.16
C VAL A 200 4.06 -11.57 -1.72
N CYS A 201 3.64 -10.34 -1.39
CA CYS A 201 3.25 -9.91 -0.05
C CYS A 201 1.93 -9.13 -0.09
N SER A 202 0.80 -9.77 0.23
CA SER A 202 -0.53 -9.16 0.20
C SER A 202 -1.13 -8.99 1.59
N ALA A 203 -1.93 -7.93 1.79
CA ALA A 203 -2.73 -7.72 2.99
C ALA A 203 -4.02 -8.55 3.02
N ALA A 204 -4.40 -9.19 1.90
CA ALA A 204 -5.59 -10.03 1.78
C ALA A 204 -5.42 -11.38 2.48
N THR A 205 -6.51 -12.16 2.56
CA THR A 205 -6.46 -13.50 3.16
C THR A 205 -5.67 -14.46 2.28
N LYS A 206 -4.98 -15.41 2.93
CA LYS A 206 -4.12 -16.35 2.23
C LYS A 206 -4.85 -17.14 1.14
N SER A 207 -6.06 -17.60 1.41
CA SER A 207 -6.87 -18.35 0.43
C SER A 207 -7.25 -17.52 -0.78
N SER A 208 -7.55 -16.23 -0.59
CA SER A 208 -7.86 -15.32 -1.70
C SER A 208 -6.65 -15.07 -2.59
N VAL A 209 -5.49 -14.83 -1.97
CA VAL A 209 -4.26 -14.55 -2.73
C VAL A 209 -3.79 -15.78 -3.50
N ILE A 210 -3.82 -16.99 -2.89
CA ILE A 210 -3.48 -18.23 -3.57
C ILE A 210 -4.37 -18.41 -4.81
N MET A 211 -5.69 -18.25 -4.65
CA MET A 211 -6.63 -18.37 -5.77
C MET A 211 -6.29 -17.38 -6.89
N CYS A 212 -5.97 -16.12 -6.55
CA CYS A 212 -5.58 -15.12 -7.54
C CYS A 212 -4.28 -15.52 -8.25
N LEU A 213 -3.24 -15.88 -7.51
CA LEU A 213 -1.94 -16.19 -8.09
C LEU A 213 -1.98 -17.44 -8.99
N GLU A 214 -2.64 -18.53 -8.54
CA GLU A 214 -2.79 -19.75 -9.36
C GLU A 214 -3.50 -19.51 -10.69
N ASN A 215 -4.44 -18.56 -10.74
CA ASN A 215 -5.19 -18.26 -11.98
C ASN A 215 -4.58 -17.15 -12.84
N LEU A 216 -3.75 -16.26 -12.27
CA LEU A 216 -3.22 -15.09 -12.97
C LEU A 216 -1.77 -15.22 -13.40
N ILE A 217 -0.89 -15.76 -12.54
CA ILE A 217 0.52 -15.90 -12.86
C ILE A 217 0.92 -17.33 -13.21
N ASP A 218 -0.03 -18.23 -13.25
CA ASP A 218 0.03 -19.69 -13.37
C ASP A 218 0.67 -20.41 -12.16
N ILE A 219 0.43 -21.72 -12.10
CA ILE A 219 0.87 -22.55 -10.98
C ILE A 219 2.40 -22.70 -10.91
N GLU A 220 3.08 -22.70 -12.05
CA GLU A 220 4.54 -22.89 -12.12
C GLU A 220 5.25 -21.65 -11.55
N ARG A 221 4.82 -20.43 -11.93
CA ARG A 221 5.37 -19.18 -11.38
C ARG A 221 5.06 -19.04 -9.91
N PHE A 222 3.80 -19.35 -9.49
CA PHE A 222 3.42 -19.31 -8.08
C PHE A 222 4.29 -20.25 -7.23
N GLN A 223 4.48 -21.49 -7.66
CA GLN A 223 5.35 -22.44 -6.95
C GLN A 223 6.84 -22.07 -7.04
N GLY A 224 7.22 -21.31 -8.05
CA GLY A 224 8.57 -20.80 -8.27
C GLY A 224 8.90 -19.53 -7.46
N LEU A 225 7.96 -18.96 -6.68
CA LEU A 225 8.25 -17.86 -5.78
C LEU A 225 9.17 -18.30 -4.64
N ASP A 226 10.17 -17.48 -4.30
CA ASP A 226 11.08 -17.75 -3.21
C ASP A 226 10.43 -17.44 -1.84
N CYS A 227 9.41 -16.56 -1.82
CA CYS A 227 8.61 -16.26 -0.64
C CYS A 227 7.19 -15.84 -1.02
N PHE A 228 6.22 -16.29 -0.22
CA PHE A 228 4.83 -15.86 -0.31
C PHE A 228 4.30 -15.58 1.10
N LEU A 229 3.74 -14.37 1.31
CA LEU A 229 3.11 -13.95 2.55
C LEU A 229 1.76 -13.30 2.27
N ALA A 230 0.79 -13.61 3.11
CA ALA A 230 -0.56 -13.03 3.09
C ALA A 230 -0.89 -12.40 4.46
N GLY A 231 -1.98 -11.68 4.54
CA GLY A 231 -2.36 -10.94 5.75
C GLY A 231 -2.54 -11.78 7.01
N ASN A 232 -2.66 -13.11 6.88
CA ASN A 232 -2.72 -14.04 8.01
C ASN A 232 -1.34 -14.52 8.49
N ASP A 233 -0.27 -14.26 7.73
CA ASP A 233 1.09 -14.68 8.05
C ASP A 233 1.84 -13.67 8.94
N VAL A 234 1.26 -12.48 9.14
CA VAL A 234 1.79 -11.40 9.98
C VAL A 234 0.73 -10.91 10.96
N LYS A 235 1.17 -10.40 12.11
CA LYS A 235 0.26 -9.93 13.14
C LYS A 235 -0.39 -8.60 12.78
N GLU A 236 0.41 -7.67 12.28
CA GLU A 236 -0.04 -6.32 11.91
C GLU A 236 -0.07 -6.18 10.39
N LYS A 237 -1.10 -5.49 9.89
CA LYS A 237 -1.27 -5.24 8.45
C LYS A 237 -0.58 -3.96 8.02
N LYS A 238 -0.30 -3.81 6.72
CA LYS A 238 0.12 -2.53 6.13
C LYS A 238 -0.77 -1.39 6.66
N PRO A 239 -0.23 -0.25 7.07
CA PRO A 239 1.12 0.28 6.84
C PRO A 239 2.19 -0.14 7.86
N ASP A 240 1.96 -1.21 8.63
CA ASP A 240 3.01 -1.82 9.44
C ASP A 240 4.01 -2.56 8.52
N PRO A 241 5.34 -2.44 8.77
CA PRO A 241 6.37 -2.98 7.90
C PRO A 241 6.56 -4.50 8.01
N SER A 242 5.92 -5.17 8.97
CA SER A 242 6.18 -6.55 9.36
C SER A 242 6.18 -7.53 8.19
N ILE A 243 5.24 -7.37 7.23
CA ILE A 243 5.14 -8.27 6.09
C ILE A 243 6.38 -8.21 5.18
N TYR A 244 6.91 -7.01 4.95
CA TYR A 244 8.09 -6.80 4.10
C TYR A 244 9.39 -7.20 4.81
N ILE A 245 9.51 -6.89 6.12
CA ILE A 245 10.64 -7.34 6.94
C ILE A 245 10.70 -8.88 6.96
N THR A 246 9.55 -9.53 7.23
CA THR A 246 9.46 -11.00 7.24
C THR A 246 9.79 -11.60 5.87
N ALA A 247 9.39 -10.95 4.78
CA ALA A 247 9.76 -11.39 3.43
C ALA A 247 11.28 -11.35 3.21
N ALA A 248 11.94 -10.24 3.53
CA ALA A 248 13.40 -10.12 3.41
C ALA A 248 14.15 -11.16 4.26
N GLU A 249 13.70 -11.40 5.50
CA GLU A 249 14.26 -12.42 6.37
C GLU A 249 14.13 -13.83 5.75
N LYS A 250 12.96 -14.18 5.23
CA LYS A 250 12.72 -15.47 4.57
C LYS A 250 13.54 -15.64 3.29
N LEU A 251 13.70 -14.56 2.54
CA LEU A 251 14.55 -14.53 1.35
C LEU A 251 16.04 -14.59 1.69
N GLY A 252 16.43 -14.23 2.92
CA GLY A 252 17.84 -14.10 3.31
C GLY A 252 18.55 -12.96 2.58
N VAL A 253 17.84 -11.86 2.31
CA VAL A 253 18.31 -10.67 1.59
C VAL A 253 18.21 -9.45 2.49
N SER A 254 19.20 -8.56 2.40
CA SER A 254 19.16 -7.28 3.13
C SER A 254 17.95 -6.45 2.65
N VAL A 255 17.25 -5.79 3.57
CA VAL A 255 16.13 -4.88 3.22
C VAL A 255 16.57 -3.79 2.24
N LYS A 256 17.84 -3.40 2.24
CA LYS A 256 18.38 -2.39 1.32
C LYS A 256 18.55 -2.88 -0.12
N ASP A 257 18.64 -4.19 -0.31
CA ASP A 257 18.81 -4.85 -1.60
C ASP A 257 17.50 -5.45 -2.11
N CYS A 258 16.38 -5.18 -1.41
CA CYS A 258 15.02 -5.46 -1.82
C CYS A 258 14.38 -4.24 -2.46
N LEU A 259 13.59 -4.46 -3.50
CA LEU A 259 12.73 -3.46 -4.11
C LEU A 259 11.28 -3.93 -4.03
N VAL A 260 10.43 -3.11 -3.43
CA VAL A 260 8.98 -3.36 -3.34
C VAL A 260 8.28 -2.72 -4.53
N ILE A 261 7.33 -3.42 -5.11
CA ILE A 261 6.40 -2.91 -6.14
C ILE A 261 5.01 -2.89 -5.50
N GLU A 262 4.43 -1.70 -5.41
CA GLU A 262 3.18 -1.40 -4.72
C GLU A 262 2.28 -0.51 -5.56
N ASP A 263 1.00 -0.38 -5.17
CA ASP A 263 0.03 0.51 -5.83
C ASP A 263 -0.47 1.64 -4.94
N SER A 264 -0.28 1.53 -3.63
CA SER A 264 -0.96 2.37 -2.63
C SER A 264 -0.01 3.07 -1.67
N VAL A 265 -0.46 4.21 -1.11
CA VAL A 265 0.30 4.93 -0.08
C VAL A 265 0.47 4.11 1.20
N ILE A 266 -0.50 3.23 1.51
CA ILE A 266 -0.43 2.35 2.69
C ILE A 266 0.71 1.33 2.52
N GLY A 267 0.83 0.74 1.34
CA GLY A 267 1.90 -0.17 1.01
C GLY A 267 3.27 0.52 0.88
N LEU A 268 3.30 1.71 0.26
CA LEU A 268 4.50 2.56 0.21
C LEU A 268 5.05 2.86 1.62
N GLN A 269 4.16 3.22 2.55
CA GLN A 269 4.54 3.47 3.94
C GLN A 269 5.09 2.21 4.62
N ALA A 270 4.50 1.04 4.36
CA ALA A 270 4.99 -0.22 4.91
C ALA A 270 6.40 -0.54 4.39
N ALA A 271 6.64 -0.39 3.08
CA ALA A 271 7.95 -0.60 2.45
C ALA A 271 9.01 0.37 2.99
N THR A 272 8.68 1.67 3.05
CA THR A 272 9.57 2.71 3.57
C THR A 272 9.95 2.48 5.03
N LYS A 273 8.96 2.13 5.88
CA LYS A 273 9.20 1.78 7.30
C LYS A 273 10.04 0.51 7.46
N ALA A 274 9.96 -0.42 6.51
CA ALA A 274 10.84 -1.60 6.46
C ALA A 274 12.28 -1.26 6.03
N GLY A 275 12.55 -0.03 5.60
CA GLY A 275 13.85 0.41 5.07
C GLY A 275 14.10 -0.04 3.64
N MET A 276 13.05 -0.40 2.90
CA MET A 276 13.09 -0.81 1.51
C MET A 276 12.76 0.34 0.57
N SER A 277 13.39 0.35 -0.60
CA SER A 277 12.96 1.20 -1.72
C SER A 277 11.66 0.67 -2.31
N CYS A 278 10.80 1.58 -2.78
CA CYS A 278 9.51 1.23 -3.33
C CYS A 278 9.27 1.95 -4.66
N VAL A 279 8.79 1.19 -5.63
CA VAL A 279 8.24 1.67 -6.90
C VAL A 279 6.73 1.51 -6.87
N ILE A 280 6.02 2.53 -7.32
CA ILE A 280 4.56 2.50 -7.41
C ILE A 280 4.09 2.22 -8.84
N THR A 281 3.08 1.35 -8.94
CA THR A 281 2.28 1.16 -10.14
C THR A 281 0.81 1.37 -9.79
N TYR A 282 0.33 2.60 -9.95
CA TYR A 282 -1.00 3.01 -9.49
C TYR A 282 -2.13 2.41 -10.33
N THR A 283 -3.32 2.32 -9.74
CA THR A 283 -4.59 1.99 -10.40
C THR A 283 -5.46 3.24 -10.51
N SER A 284 -6.64 3.14 -11.16
CA SER A 284 -7.60 4.25 -11.19
C SER A 284 -7.99 4.72 -9.78
N SER A 285 -8.06 3.81 -8.83
CA SER A 285 -8.47 4.09 -7.45
C SER A 285 -7.36 4.65 -6.56
N THR A 286 -6.10 4.58 -6.98
CA THR A 286 -4.93 5.04 -6.21
C THR A 286 -4.17 6.17 -6.87
N SER A 287 -4.49 6.53 -8.12
CA SER A 287 -3.79 7.54 -8.93
C SER A 287 -3.64 8.92 -8.26
N ASP A 288 -4.60 9.30 -7.41
CA ASP A 288 -4.63 10.59 -6.74
C ASP A 288 -3.92 10.61 -5.37
N GLN A 289 -3.29 9.48 -4.98
CA GLN A 289 -2.58 9.37 -3.70
C GLN A 289 -1.19 10.04 -3.76
N ASP A 290 -0.67 10.45 -2.59
CA ASP A 290 0.67 11.09 -2.46
C ASP A 290 1.79 10.04 -2.41
N PHE A 291 2.48 9.86 -3.50
CA PHE A 291 3.59 8.89 -3.65
C PHE A 291 4.99 9.52 -3.55
N LYS A 292 5.14 10.64 -2.87
CA LYS A 292 6.42 11.40 -2.78
C LYS A 292 7.61 10.58 -2.25
N ASP A 293 7.35 9.57 -1.41
CA ASP A 293 8.39 8.71 -0.83
C ASP A 293 8.76 7.50 -1.72
N ALA A 294 8.11 7.34 -2.88
CA ALA A 294 8.45 6.33 -3.87
C ALA A 294 9.68 6.76 -4.68
N ILE A 295 10.53 5.80 -5.06
CA ILE A 295 11.69 6.10 -5.92
C ILE A 295 11.30 6.28 -7.38
N SER A 296 10.14 5.76 -7.80
CA SER A 296 9.51 6.02 -9.09
C SER A 296 8.04 5.65 -9.07
N VAL A 297 7.26 6.26 -9.98
CA VAL A 297 5.81 6.05 -10.11
C VAL A 297 5.47 5.79 -11.57
N TYR A 298 4.76 4.71 -11.85
CA TYR A 298 4.36 4.28 -13.19
C TYR A 298 2.85 3.99 -13.26
N PRO A 299 2.20 4.17 -14.39
CA PRO A 299 0.80 3.74 -14.57
C PRO A 299 0.68 2.20 -14.59
N ASP A 300 1.66 1.51 -15.16
CA ASP A 300 1.82 0.05 -15.20
C ASP A 300 3.28 -0.32 -15.45
N LEU A 301 3.57 -1.62 -15.55
CA LEU A 301 4.92 -2.15 -15.76
C LEU A 301 5.24 -2.49 -17.21
N SER A 302 4.37 -2.13 -18.19
CA SER A 302 4.56 -2.47 -19.62
C SER A 302 5.92 -2.09 -20.15
N ASN A 303 6.40 -0.91 -19.79
CA ASN A 303 7.64 -0.33 -20.28
C ASN A 303 8.78 -0.34 -19.23
N VAL A 304 8.58 -0.96 -18.06
CA VAL A 304 9.56 -1.03 -16.97
C VAL A 304 10.34 -2.33 -17.09
N LYS A 305 11.64 -2.27 -17.36
CA LYS A 305 12.54 -3.42 -17.43
C LYS A 305 13.26 -3.63 -16.08
N LEU A 306 13.72 -4.85 -15.85
CA LEU A 306 14.54 -5.15 -14.66
C LEU A 306 15.75 -4.21 -14.56
N LYS A 307 16.42 -3.93 -15.67
CA LYS A 307 17.60 -3.02 -15.71
C LYS A 307 17.27 -1.60 -15.27
N ASP A 308 16.06 -1.11 -15.53
CA ASP A 308 15.63 0.21 -15.10
C ASP A 308 15.50 0.25 -13.57
N LEU A 309 14.94 -0.81 -12.98
CA LEU A 309 14.81 -0.95 -11.52
C LEU A 309 16.15 -1.11 -10.80
N GLU A 310 17.10 -1.86 -11.39
CA GLU A 310 18.47 -1.94 -10.89
C GLU A 310 19.13 -0.56 -10.85
N THR A 311 19.03 0.19 -11.95
CA THR A 311 19.59 1.54 -12.05
C THR A 311 18.95 2.52 -11.05
N LEU A 312 17.62 2.46 -10.88
CA LEU A 312 16.92 3.26 -9.88
C LEU A 312 17.41 2.98 -8.46
N LEU A 313 17.59 1.71 -8.10
CA LEU A 313 18.07 1.34 -6.77
C LEU A 313 19.52 1.79 -6.52
N GLU A 314 20.38 1.71 -7.53
CA GLU A 314 21.76 2.21 -7.47
C GLU A 314 21.80 3.73 -7.26
N THR A 315 20.93 4.50 -7.91
CA THR A 315 20.92 5.97 -7.83
C THR A 315 20.48 6.52 -6.48
N VAL A 316 19.60 5.79 -5.75
CA VAL A 316 19.18 6.19 -4.39
C VAL A 316 20.35 6.23 -3.41
N VAL A 317 21.43 5.46 -3.66
CA VAL A 317 22.62 5.42 -2.78
C VAL A 317 23.50 6.66 -2.95
N THR A 318 23.50 7.25 -4.14
CA THR A 318 24.36 8.43 -4.43
C THR A 318 23.75 9.75 -3.96
N ALA A 319 22.46 9.76 -3.59
CA ALA A 319 21.71 10.94 -3.17
C ALA A 319 21.51 11.05 -1.64
N ALA A 320 21.88 10.02 -0.85
CA ALA A 320 21.80 9.95 0.61
C ALA A 320 23.16 10.11 1.26
#